data_1a5c888b4ca523358da76f48295fe16f
#
_entry.id   1a5c888b4ca523358da76f48295fe16f
#
_cell.length_a   1.000
_cell.length_b   1.000
_cell.length_c   1.000
_cell.angle_alpha   90.00
_cell.angle_beta   90.00
_cell.angle_gamma   90.00
#
_symmetry.space_group_name_H-M   'P 1'
#
loop_
_entity.id
_entity.type
_entity.pdbx_description
1 polymer ?
#
loop_
_entity_poly.entity_id
_entity_poly.type
_entity_poly.pdbx_seq_one_letter_code
_entity_poly.pdbx_strand_id
1 'polypeptide(L)'
;KVVHTMVWAHCDCHQTTHTRLSVTLSKIARMSPVEMNLEARFDAYVAEEKKIEPKDWMPDAYRKTLIRQISQHAHSEIVGMLPEGNWISRAPSLKRKAILLAKVQDEAGHGLYLYSAAETLGVTRDQMLQDLHAGKAKYSSIFNYPTLTWADMGAVGWLVDGAAIMNQVPLCKCSYGPYARAMVRVCKEVKSIHNFNSCVINILISCNNYRVLT
;
A
#
# COMPACT_ATOMS: atom_id res chain seq x y z
N LYS A 1 -12.77 -13.43 16.73
CA LYS A 1 -11.28 -13.53 16.87
C LYS A 1 -10.51 -12.97 15.68
N VAL A 2 -11.16 -12.63 14.56
CA VAL A 2 -10.51 -12.13 13.32
C VAL A 2 -10.38 -10.59 13.31
N VAL A 3 -11.11 -9.88 14.13
CA VAL A 3 -11.16 -8.39 14.10
C VAL A 3 -9.97 -7.72 14.79
N HIS A 4 -9.15 -8.46 15.54
CA HIS A 4 -8.07 -7.86 16.36
C HIS A 4 -6.68 -7.81 15.71
N THR A 5 -6.52 -8.30 14.48
CA THR A 5 -5.20 -8.34 13.80
C THR A 5 -5.07 -7.38 12.61
N MET A 6 -6.06 -6.50 12.41
CA MET A 6 -6.01 -5.47 11.36
C MET A 6 -5.31 -4.17 11.80
N VAL A 7 -4.46 -4.23 12.80
CA VAL A 7 -3.59 -3.10 13.12
C VAL A 7 -2.35 -3.18 12.24
N TRP A 8 -2.35 -2.45 11.16
CA TRP A 8 -1.12 -2.01 10.51
C TRP A 8 -0.23 -1.44 11.60
N ALA A 9 1.00 -1.94 11.65
CA ALA A 9 1.97 -1.52 12.63
C ALA A 9 1.91 0.01 12.82
N HIS A 10 1.17 0.44 13.83
CA HIS A 10 1.38 1.73 14.42
C HIS A 10 2.85 1.71 14.85
N CYS A 11 3.58 2.63 14.32
CA CYS A 11 4.92 2.96 14.78
C CYS A 11 4.86 2.97 16.31
N ASP A 12 5.52 2.01 16.96
CA ASP A 12 5.74 2.01 18.39
C ASP A 12 6.51 3.28 18.77
N CYS A 13 5.76 4.33 19.07
CA CYS A 13 6.29 5.66 19.40
C CYS A 13 6.48 5.84 20.92
N HIS A 14 6.56 4.77 21.72
CA HIS A 14 6.64 4.95 23.18
C HIS A 14 7.77 4.21 23.93
N GLN A 15 8.72 3.60 23.25
CA GLN A 15 9.93 3.12 23.97
C GLN A 15 11.16 3.29 23.10
N THR A 16 11.75 4.47 23.03
CA THR A 16 13.18 4.61 22.67
C THR A 16 13.63 6.08 22.53
N THR A 17 13.21 6.99 23.37
CA THR A 17 13.72 8.37 23.32
C THR A 17 15.21 8.44 23.62
N HIS A 18 15.74 7.66 24.55
CA HIS A 18 17.17 7.69 24.92
C HIS A 18 18.08 7.01 23.88
N THR A 19 17.68 5.88 23.32
CA THR A 19 18.49 5.16 22.31
C THR A 19 18.50 5.90 20.97
N ARG A 20 17.38 6.52 20.58
CA ARG A 20 17.31 7.33 19.36
C ARG A 20 18.20 8.58 19.44
N LEU A 21 18.20 9.29 20.57
CA LEU A 21 19.07 10.47 20.78
C LEU A 21 20.55 10.12 20.66
N SER A 22 21.01 9.02 21.26
CA SER A 22 22.42 8.62 21.20
C SER A 22 22.86 8.20 19.79
N VAL A 23 22.02 7.49 19.05
CA VAL A 23 22.29 7.10 17.65
C VAL A 23 22.26 8.33 16.74
N THR A 24 21.36 9.27 16.96
CA THR A 24 21.27 10.51 16.18
C THR A 24 22.49 11.40 16.42
N LEU A 25 22.91 11.57 17.66
CA LEU A 25 24.11 12.35 18.01
C LEU A 25 25.39 11.72 17.46
N SER A 26 25.51 10.38 17.48
CA SER A 26 26.67 9.68 16.91
C SER A 26 26.70 9.74 15.37
N LYS A 27 25.56 9.87 14.72
CA LYS A 27 25.46 10.07 13.26
C LYS A 27 25.87 11.49 12.89
N ILE A 28 25.35 12.50 13.58
CA ILE A 28 25.69 13.92 13.36
C ILE A 28 27.19 14.15 13.56
N ALA A 29 27.80 13.55 14.58
CA ALA A 29 29.24 13.68 14.85
C ALA A 29 30.15 13.10 13.76
N ARG A 30 29.64 12.32 12.81
CA ARG A 30 30.38 11.73 11.68
C ARG A 30 30.13 12.38 10.34
N MET A 31 29.21 13.34 10.28
CA MET A 31 28.85 14.01 9.02
C MET A 31 29.84 15.13 8.70
N SER A 32 30.19 15.24 7.41
CA SER A 32 30.96 16.39 6.93
C SER A 32 30.13 17.68 6.99
N PRO A 33 30.77 18.87 7.06
CA PRO A 33 30.04 20.15 6.98
C PRO A 33 29.16 20.28 5.71
N VAL A 34 29.56 19.66 4.61
CA VAL A 34 28.80 19.65 3.35
C VAL A 34 27.55 18.80 3.48
N GLU A 35 27.65 17.62 4.08
CA GLU A 35 26.51 16.73 4.33
C GLU A 35 25.52 17.34 5.31
N MET A 36 25.98 17.97 6.38
CA MET A 36 25.15 18.72 7.32
C MET A 36 24.36 19.85 6.62
N ASN A 37 24.99 20.53 5.68
CA ASN A 37 24.30 21.57 4.90
C ASN A 37 23.22 20.95 3.97
N LEU A 38 23.49 19.81 3.35
CA LEU A 38 22.53 19.12 2.46
C LEU A 38 21.35 18.55 3.24
N GLU A 39 21.56 17.93 4.41
CA GLU A 39 20.45 17.47 5.27
C GLU A 39 19.59 18.65 5.76
N ALA A 40 20.19 19.73 6.21
CA ALA A 40 19.44 20.91 6.65
C ALA A 40 18.61 21.54 5.51
N ARG A 41 19.16 21.58 4.30
CA ARG A 41 18.42 22.04 3.11
C ARG A 41 17.29 21.09 2.75
N PHE A 42 17.50 19.78 2.83
CA PHE A 42 16.48 18.79 2.61
C PHE A 42 15.33 18.93 3.61
N ASP A 43 15.65 19.06 4.91
CA ASP A 43 14.65 19.23 5.96
C ASP A 43 13.83 20.52 5.78
N ALA A 44 14.49 21.63 5.44
CA ALA A 44 13.80 22.90 5.13
C ALA A 44 12.87 22.76 3.91
N TYR A 45 13.33 22.04 2.86
CA TYR A 45 12.55 21.83 1.64
C TYR A 45 11.30 21.00 1.91
N VAL A 46 11.42 19.95 2.74
CA VAL A 46 10.29 19.11 3.15
C VAL A 46 9.35 19.87 4.10
N ALA A 47 9.87 20.70 4.99
CA ALA A 47 9.08 21.54 5.90
C ALA A 47 8.22 22.57 5.15
N GLU A 48 8.68 23.02 3.98
CA GLU A 48 7.91 23.87 3.06
C GLU A 48 6.88 23.10 2.21
N GLU A 49 6.63 21.84 2.51
CA GLU A 49 5.75 20.91 1.76
C GLU A 49 6.12 20.74 0.28
N LYS A 50 7.35 21.08 -0.10
CA LYS A 50 7.87 20.88 -1.46
C LYS A 50 8.12 19.40 -1.72
N LYS A 51 7.98 19.01 -3.00
CA LYS A 51 8.18 17.60 -3.40
C LYS A 51 9.61 17.34 -3.77
N ILE A 52 10.17 16.28 -3.21
CA ILE A 52 11.48 15.74 -3.59
C ILE A 52 11.30 14.94 -4.89
N GLU A 53 12.05 15.28 -5.90
CA GLU A 53 12.01 14.61 -7.20
C GLU A 53 13.22 13.64 -7.36
N PRO A 54 13.20 12.72 -8.34
CA PRO A 54 14.24 11.68 -8.49
C PRO A 54 15.67 12.19 -8.60
N LYS A 55 15.84 13.40 -9.13
CA LYS A 55 17.17 14.04 -9.32
C LYS A 55 17.63 14.84 -8.10
N ASP A 56 16.73 15.08 -7.14
CA ASP A 56 17.06 15.84 -5.95
C ASP A 56 17.92 14.99 -5.00
N TRP A 57 18.81 15.68 -4.31
CA TRP A 57 19.55 15.05 -3.23
C TRP A 57 18.59 14.66 -2.11
N MET A 58 18.77 13.47 -1.56
CA MET A 58 18.02 12.98 -0.40
C MET A 58 18.91 12.12 0.47
N PRO A 59 18.69 12.12 1.81
CA PRO A 59 19.41 11.23 2.72
C PRO A 59 19.22 9.75 2.37
N ASP A 60 20.24 8.94 2.50
CA ASP A 60 20.20 7.50 2.25
C ASP A 60 19.11 6.78 3.08
N ALA A 61 18.92 7.19 4.32
CA ALA A 61 17.90 6.63 5.20
C ALA A 61 16.48 6.90 4.66
N TYR A 62 16.25 8.09 4.12
CA TYR A 62 15.00 8.46 3.48
C TYR A 62 14.77 7.63 2.22
N ARG A 63 15.78 7.55 1.33
CA ARG A 63 15.72 6.73 0.10
C ARG A 63 15.40 5.26 0.41
N LYS A 64 16.14 4.64 1.34
CA LYS A 64 15.93 3.24 1.75
C LYS A 64 14.54 3.00 2.33
N THR A 65 14.04 3.95 3.11
CA THR A 65 12.69 3.86 3.68
C THR A 65 11.63 3.92 2.59
N LEU A 66 11.76 4.83 1.62
CA LEU A 66 10.85 4.93 0.48
C LEU A 66 10.86 3.66 -0.37
N ILE A 67 12.04 3.15 -0.73
CA ILE A 67 12.17 1.91 -1.50
C ILE A 67 11.41 0.79 -0.80
N ARG A 68 11.65 0.58 0.50
CA ARG A 68 10.95 -0.45 1.28
C ARG A 68 9.44 -0.24 1.31
N GLN A 69 8.98 0.97 1.56
CA GLN A 69 7.56 1.30 1.68
C GLN A 69 6.84 1.14 0.35
N ILE A 70 7.40 1.71 -0.72
CA ILE A 70 6.77 1.68 -2.05
C ILE A 70 6.77 0.25 -2.61
N SER A 71 7.88 -0.48 -2.47
CA SER A 71 7.97 -1.88 -2.92
C SER A 71 6.98 -2.76 -2.17
N GLN A 72 6.88 -2.64 -0.83
CA GLN A 72 5.92 -3.41 -0.04
C GLN A 72 4.48 -3.09 -0.44
N HIS A 73 4.17 -1.84 -0.75
CA HIS A 73 2.86 -1.43 -1.24
C HIS A 73 2.59 -2.05 -2.62
N ALA A 74 3.51 -1.91 -3.58
CA ALA A 74 3.39 -2.51 -4.90
C ALA A 74 3.19 -4.04 -4.83
N HIS A 75 3.95 -4.73 -3.97
CA HIS A 75 3.77 -6.16 -3.73
C HIS A 75 2.40 -6.50 -3.18
N SER A 76 1.84 -5.65 -2.30
CA SER A 76 0.51 -5.86 -1.74
C SER A 76 -0.59 -5.75 -2.81
N GLU A 77 -0.48 -4.81 -3.75
CA GLU A 77 -1.40 -4.69 -4.88
C GLU A 77 -1.33 -5.95 -5.78
N ILE A 78 -0.11 -6.38 -6.15
CA ILE A 78 0.09 -7.56 -7.02
C ILE A 78 -0.38 -8.86 -6.35
N VAL A 79 -0.07 -9.07 -5.06
CA VAL A 79 -0.51 -10.26 -4.35
C VAL A 79 -2.00 -10.19 -4.03
N GLY A 80 -2.52 -8.98 -3.74
CA GLY A 80 -3.93 -8.72 -3.43
C GLY A 80 -4.89 -9.08 -4.57
N MET A 81 -4.44 -8.98 -5.82
CA MET A 81 -5.27 -9.40 -6.96
C MET A 81 -5.50 -10.92 -7.04
N LEU A 82 -4.69 -11.77 -6.38
CA LEU A 82 -4.80 -13.23 -6.49
C LEU A 82 -6.09 -13.80 -5.88
N PRO A 83 -6.48 -13.46 -4.63
CA PRO A 83 -7.73 -13.93 -4.05
C PRO A 83 -8.95 -13.56 -4.91
N GLU A 84 -8.96 -12.35 -5.47
CA GLU A 84 -10.02 -11.86 -6.33
C GLU A 84 -10.00 -12.52 -7.71
N GLY A 85 -8.82 -12.68 -8.31
CA GLY A 85 -8.61 -13.36 -9.58
C GLY A 85 -9.12 -14.80 -9.56
N ASN A 86 -8.90 -15.51 -8.46
CA ASN A 86 -9.39 -16.88 -8.26
C ASN A 86 -10.93 -17.00 -8.23
N TRP A 87 -11.64 -15.89 -8.00
CA TRP A 87 -13.09 -15.85 -7.96
C TRP A 87 -13.75 -15.39 -9.28
N ILE A 88 -13.00 -14.92 -10.27
CA ILE A 88 -13.55 -14.44 -11.55
C ILE A 88 -14.43 -15.50 -12.21
N SER A 89 -13.96 -16.74 -12.33
CA SER A 89 -14.72 -17.84 -12.91
C SER A 89 -15.86 -18.35 -12.00
N ARG A 90 -15.74 -18.18 -10.69
CA ARG A 90 -16.64 -18.70 -9.65
C ARG A 90 -17.72 -17.72 -9.20
N ALA A 91 -17.57 -16.44 -9.55
CA ALA A 91 -18.51 -15.40 -9.17
C ALA A 91 -19.94 -15.75 -9.65
N PRO A 92 -20.99 -15.46 -8.84
CA PRO A 92 -22.33 -16.03 -9.02
C PRO A 92 -23.15 -15.47 -10.19
N SER A 93 -22.66 -14.46 -10.91
CA SER A 93 -23.31 -13.95 -12.11
C SER A 93 -22.30 -13.35 -13.08
N LEU A 94 -22.67 -13.25 -14.36
CA LEU A 94 -21.83 -12.65 -15.41
C LEU A 94 -21.47 -11.19 -15.06
N LYS A 95 -22.42 -10.43 -14.53
CA LYS A 95 -22.19 -9.05 -14.08
C LYS A 95 -21.09 -9.00 -13.00
N ARG A 96 -21.14 -9.91 -12.00
CA ARG A 96 -20.14 -9.97 -10.93
C ARG A 96 -18.77 -10.43 -11.42
N LYS A 97 -18.73 -11.35 -12.40
CA LYS A 97 -17.50 -11.76 -13.07
C LYS A 97 -16.82 -10.57 -13.78
N ALA A 98 -17.57 -9.80 -14.53
CA ALA A 98 -17.05 -8.64 -15.25
C ALA A 98 -16.50 -7.58 -14.30
N ILE A 99 -17.19 -7.32 -13.19
CA ILE A 99 -16.74 -6.38 -12.17
C ILE A 99 -15.45 -6.85 -11.50
N LEU A 100 -15.40 -8.12 -11.13
CA LEU A 100 -14.20 -8.67 -10.48
C LEU A 100 -13.00 -8.67 -11.42
N LEU A 101 -13.21 -8.92 -12.72
CA LEU A 101 -12.18 -8.81 -13.74
C LEU A 101 -11.64 -7.36 -13.84
N ALA A 102 -12.53 -6.36 -13.87
CA ALA A 102 -12.13 -4.96 -13.88
C ALA A 102 -11.32 -4.60 -12.65
N LYS A 103 -11.77 -5.03 -11.46
CA LYS A 103 -11.05 -4.79 -10.20
C LYS A 103 -9.64 -5.41 -10.22
N VAL A 104 -9.50 -6.65 -10.65
CA VAL A 104 -8.18 -7.31 -10.75
C VAL A 104 -7.25 -6.56 -11.70
N GLN A 105 -7.78 -6.00 -12.79
CA GLN A 105 -6.99 -5.16 -13.70
C GLN A 105 -6.53 -3.86 -13.03
N ASP A 106 -7.39 -3.23 -12.22
CA ASP A 106 -7.06 -2.01 -11.49
C ASP A 106 -5.95 -2.29 -10.46
N GLU A 107 -6.05 -3.37 -9.66
CA GLU A 107 -5.01 -3.78 -8.70
C GLU A 107 -3.66 -4.03 -9.39
N ALA A 108 -3.68 -4.72 -10.54
CA ALA A 108 -2.46 -4.89 -11.34
C ALA A 108 -1.88 -3.55 -11.81
N GLY A 109 -2.73 -2.63 -12.24
CA GLY A 109 -2.35 -1.27 -12.64
C GLY A 109 -1.74 -0.47 -11.48
N HIS A 110 -2.34 -0.54 -10.28
CA HIS A 110 -1.82 0.10 -9.07
C HIS A 110 -0.41 -0.41 -8.75
N GLY A 111 -0.20 -1.73 -8.76
CA GLY A 111 1.11 -2.33 -8.56
C GLY A 111 2.14 -1.81 -9.56
N LEU A 112 1.78 -1.68 -10.85
CA LEU A 112 2.68 -1.16 -11.88
C LEU A 112 3.05 0.31 -11.66
N TYR A 113 2.10 1.17 -11.26
CA TYR A 113 2.40 2.57 -10.94
C TYR A 113 3.37 2.70 -9.76
N LEU A 114 3.17 1.88 -8.73
CA LEU A 114 4.01 1.88 -7.54
C LEU A 114 5.42 1.34 -7.85
N TYR A 115 5.54 0.27 -8.62
CA TYR A 115 6.85 -0.18 -9.09
C TYR A 115 7.57 0.91 -9.88
N SER A 116 6.87 1.60 -10.79
CA SER A 116 7.48 2.71 -11.54
C SER A 116 7.95 3.84 -10.63
N ALA A 117 7.22 4.13 -9.54
CA ALA A 117 7.69 5.10 -8.55
C ALA A 117 8.94 4.61 -7.79
N ALA A 118 9.02 3.32 -7.44
CA ALA A 118 10.20 2.74 -6.79
C ALA A 118 11.42 2.71 -7.73
N GLU A 119 11.21 2.43 -9.02
CA GLU A 119 12.27 2.43 -10.03
C GLU A 119 13.01 3.78 -10.12
N THR A 120 12.31 4.89 -9.87
CA THR A 120 12.94 6.23 -9.82
C THR A 120 13.91 6.42 -8.65
N LEU A 121 13.90 5.51 -7.66
CA LEU A 121 14.84 5.48 -6.53
C LEU A 121 16.06 4.59 -6.78
N GLY A 122 16.14 3.94 -7.96
CA GLY A 122 17.31 3.16 -8.37
C GLY A 122 17.20 1.65 -8.13
N VAL A 123 16.00 1.12 -7.81
CA VAL A 123 15.74 -0.32 -7.77
C VAL A 123 15.03 -0.74 -9.07
N THR A 124 15.29 -1.94 -9.58
CA THR A 124 14.61 -2.43 -10.77
C THR A 124 13.36 -3.22 -10.40
N ARG A 125 12.35 -3.17 -11.27
CA ARG A 125 11.13 -3.97 -11.11
C ARG A 125 11.46 -5.47 -11.05
N ASP A 126 12.34 -5.93 -11.91
CA ASP A 126 12.74 -7.33 -11.94
C ASP A 126 13.35 -7.79 -10.62
N GLN A 127 14.20 -6.98 -9.99
CA GLN A 127 14.76 -7.28 -8.69
C GLN A 127 13.67 -7.34 -7.61
N MET A 128 12.73 -6.38 -7.61
CA MET A 128 11.62 -6.37 -6.65
C MET A 128 10.73 -7.60 -6.80
N LEU A 129 10.42 -8.02 -8.04
CA LEU A 129 9.63 -9.22 -8.32
C LEU A 129 10.39 -10.50 -7.96
N GLN A 130 11.69 -10.58 -8.25
CA GLN A 130 12.52 -11.72 -7.82
C GLN A 130 12.54 -11.86 -6.30
N ASP A 131 12.68 -10.76 -5.56
CA ASP A 131 12.65 -10.78 -4.11
C ASP A 131 11.28 -11.20 -3.56
N LEU A 132 10.19 -10.79 -4.22
CA LEU A 132 8.83 -11.22 -3.89
C LEU A 132 8.66 -12.74 -4.09
N HIS A 133 9.04 -13.26 -5.25
CA HIS A 133 8.95 -14.69 -5.57
C HIS A 133 9.87 -15.55 -4.70
N ALA A 134 11.01 -15.03 -4.29
CA ALA A 134 11.94 -15.70 -3.38
C ALA A 134 11.49 -15.63 -1.89
N GLY A 135 10.35 -15.01 -1.59
CA GLY A 135 9.85 -14.86 -0.22
C GLY A 135 10.68 -13.89 0.64
N LYS A 136 11.55 -13.08 0.04
CA LYS A 136 12.38 -12.09 0.74
C LYS A 136 11.67 -10.76 0.94
N ALA A 137 10.71 -10.44 0.07
CA ALA A 137 9.94 -9.22 0.13
C ALA A 137 8.69 -9.37 1.01
N LYS A 138 8.24 -8.25 1.58
CA LYS A 138 7.02 -8.20 2.40
C LYS A 138 5.85 -7.64 1.58
N TYR A 139 4.67 -8.10 1.91
CA TYR A 139 3.37 -7.59 1.45
C TYR A 139 2.35 -7.69 2.59
N SER A 140 1.13 -7.24 2.39
CA SER A 140 0.06 -7.32 3.40
C SER A 140 -0.30 -8.77 3.71
N SER A 141 -0.08 -9.19 4.95
CA SER A 141 -0.30 -10.57 5.41
C SER A 141 -1.75 -11.05 5.31
N ILE A 142 -2.71 -10.14 5.14
CA ILE A 142 -4.14 -10.50 4.95
C ILE A 142 -4.33 -11.38 3.72
N PHE A 143 -3.52 -11.22 2.69
CA PHE A 143 -3.59 -12.00 1.46
C PHE A 143 -3.06 -13.44 1.59
N ASN A 144 -2.51 -13.81 2.75
CA ASN A 144 -2.16 -15.20 3.07
C ASN A 144 -3.38 -16.03 3.51
N TYR A 145 -4.51 -15.39 3.82
CA TYR A 145 -5.72 -16.10 4.22
C TYR A 145 -6.56 -16.47 2.99
N PRO A 146 -7.04 -17.72 2.89
CA PRO A 146 -7.83 -18.14 1.75
C PRO A 146 -9.22 -17.50 1.76
N THR A 147 -9.73 -17.17 0.58
CA THR A 147 -11.12 -16.78 0.35
C THR A 147 -11.92 -18.03 -0.07
N LEU A 148 -12.56 -18.69 0.87
CA LEU A 148 -13.23 -19.97 0.66
C LEU A 148 -14.65 -19.80 0.09
N THR A 149 -15.31 -18.70 0.45
CA THR A 149 -16.68 -18.39 0.04
C THR A 149 -16.75 -17.05 -0.71
N TRP A 150 -17.85 -16.84 -1.42
CA TRP A 150 -18.13 -15.55 -2.06
C TRP A 150 -18.25 -14.41 -1.02
N ALA A 151 -18.70 -14.71 0.18
CA ALA A 151 -18.76 -13.75 1.28
C ALA A 151 -17.36 -13.34 1.75
N ASP A 152 -16.40 -14.28 1.83
CA ASP A 152 -15.00 -13.96 2.17
C ASP A 152 -14.40 -13.04 1.11
N MET A 153 -14.67 -13.31 -0.18
CA MET A 153 -14.23 -12.46 -1.27
C MET A 153 -14.82 -11.04 -1.14
N GLY A 154 -16.13 -10.94 -0.86
CA GLY A 154 -16.78 -9.65 -0.62
C GLY A 154 -16.23 -8.92 0.61
N ALA A 155 -15.90 -9.64 1.68
CA ALA A 155 -15.28 -9.07 2.88
C ALA A 155 -13.88 -8.52 2.61
N VAL A 156 -13.05 -9.23 1.83
CA VAL A 156 -11.74 -8.72 1.40
C VAL A 156 -11.93 -7.42 0.62
N GLY A 157 -12.72 -7.43 -0.44
CA GLY A 157 -12.94 -6.25 -1.29
C GLY A 157 -13.57 -5.05 -0.57
N TRP A 158 -14.23 -5.24 0.56
CA TRP A 158 -14.82 -4.14 1.31
C TRP A 158 -13.96 -3.69 2.50
N LEU A 159 -13.54 -4.62 3.34
CA LEU A 159 -12.80 -4.29 4.56
C LEU A 159 -11.35 -3.94 4.27
N VAL A 160 -10.69 -4.70 3.39
CA VAL A 160 -9.28 -4.47 3.06
C VAL A 160 -9.13 -3.22 2.21
N ASP A 161 -9.96 -3.03 1.18
CA ASP A 161 -9.93 -1.82 0.35
C ASP A 161 -10.32 -0.58 1.17
N GLY A 162 -11.33 -0.71 2.07
CA GLY A 162 -11.70 0.38 2.97
C GLY A 162 -10.55 0.80 3.88
N ALA A 163 -9.84 -0.16 4.46
CA ALA A 163 -8.65 0.10 5.27
C ALA A 163 -7.51 0.67 4.41
N ALA A 164 -7.34 0.16 3.19
CA ALA A 164 -6.34 0.67 2.24
C ALA A 164 -6.57 2.15 1.94
N ILE A 165 -7.79 2.57 1.62
CA ILE A 165 -8.13 3.98 1.36
C ILE A 165 -7.69 4.88 2.52
N MET A 166 -8.00 4.49 3.76
CA MET A 166 -7.67 5.28 4.95
C MET A 166 -6.15 5.44 5.13
N ASN A 167 -5.37 4.42 4.76
CA ASN A 167 -3.91 4.46 4.83
C ASN A 167 -3.28 5.15 3.61
N GLN A 168 -3.90 5.07 2.45
CA GLN A 168 -3.35 5.55 1.18
C GLN A 168 -3.60 7.05 0.96
N VAL A 169 -4.73 7.60 1.41
CA VAL A 169 -5.08 9.03 1.23
C VAL A 169 -4.00 9.97 1.79
N PRO A 170 -3.43 9.78 2.98
CA PRO A 170 -2.32 10.60 3.46
C PRO A 170 -1.09 10.55 2.56
N LEU A 171 -0.86 9.44 1.86
CA LEU A 171 0.30 9.26 0.96
C LEU A 171 0.23 10.14 -0.30
N CYS A 172 -0.96 10.65 -0.65
CA CYS A 172 -1.08 11.68 -1.69
C CYS A 172 -0.30 12.96 -1.35
N LYS A 173 -0.01 13.17 -0.05
CA LYS A 173 0.82 14.28 0.45
C LYS A 173 2.27 13.87 0.74
N CYS A 174 2.67 12.64 0.42
CA CYS A 174 4.05 12.19 0.61
C CYS A 174 5.04 13.21 0.04
N SER A 175 6.13 13.44 0.76
CA SER A 175 7.18 14.36 0.33
C SER A 175 7.90 13.90 -0.95
N TYR A 176 7.88 12.61 -1.30
CA TYR A 176 8.43 12.10 -2.55
C TYR A 176 7.43 12.22 -3.70
N GLY A 177 7.75 13.07 -4.68
CA GLY A 177 6.84 13.45 -5.77
C GLY A 177 6.30 12.28 -6.60
N PRO A 178 7.13 11.34 -7.10
CA PRO A 178 6.65 10.20 -7.87
C PRO A 178 5.65 9.33 -7.11
N TYR A 179 5.89 9.06 -5.83
CA TYR A 179 4.96 8.28 -5.01
C TYR A 179 3.66 9.04 -4.76
N ALA A 180 3.73 10.31 -4.40
CA ALA A 180 2.54 11.14 -4.20
C ALA A 180 1.63 11.17 -5.44
N ARG A 181 2.21 11.33 -6.64
CA ARG A 181 1.46 11.33 -7.91
C ARG A 181 0.82 9.98 -8.20
N ALA A 182 1.55 8.86 -7.99
CA ALA A 182 0.99 7.52 -8.12
C ALA A 182 -0.19 7.35 -7.17
N MET A 183 -0.08 7.77 -5.91
CA MET A 183 -1.14 7.65 -4.91
C MET A 183 -2.39 8.45 -5.24
N VAL A 184 -2.27 9.64 -5.84
CA VAL A 184 -3.43 10.40 -6.30
C VAL A 184 -4.28 9.60 -7.30
N ARG A 185 -3.62 8.85 -8.18
CA ARG A 185 -4.30 8.01 -9.17
C ARG A 185 -4.91 6.77 -8.49
N VAL A 186 -4.12 6.02 -7.74
CA VAL A 186 -4.56 4.83 -7.00
C VAL A 186 -5.78 5.16 -6.12
N CYS A 187 -5.72 6.23 -5.30
CA CYS A 187 -6.83 6.60 -4.42
C CYS A 187 -8.13 6.96 -5.17
N LYS A 188 -8.05 7.50 -6.38
CA LYS A 188 -9.25 7.77 -7.20
C LYS A 188 -9.90 6.48 -7.67
N GLU A 189 -9.11 5.53 -8.13
CA GLU A 189 -9.56 4.24 -8.66
C GLU A 189 -10.11 3.36 -7.52
N VAL A 190 -9.36 3.18 -6.42
CA VAL A 190 -9.80 2.42 -5.24
C VAL A 190 -11.09 2.97 -4.62
N LYS A 191 -11.27 4.29 -4.55
CA LYS A 191 -12.50 4.91 -4.04
C LYS A 191 -13.72 4.56 -4.88
N SER A 192 -13.56 4.50 -6.19
CA SER A 192 -14.62 4.08 -7.12
C SER A 192 -15.01 2.62 -6.87
N ILE A 193 -14.03 1.73 -6.75
CA ILE A 193 -14.20 0.31 -6.48
C ILE A 193 -14.85 0.07 -5.11
N HIS A 194 -14.41 0.77 -4.06
CA HIS A 194 -14.96 0.63 -2.72
C HIS A 194 -16.44 1.01 -2.65
N ASN A 195 -16.86 2.08 -3.32
CA ASN A 195 -18.26 2.47 -3.41
C ASN A 195 -19.10 1.37 -4.07
N PHE A 196 -18.54 0.70 -5.07
CA PHE A 196 -19.17 -0.44 -5.72
C PHE A 196 -19.27 -1.68 -4.82
N ASN A 197 -18.20 -2.04 -4.11
CA ASN A 197 -18.18 -3.18 -3.19
C ASN A 197 -19.15 -2.99 -2.01
N SER A 198 -19.34 -1.77 -1.52
CA SER A 198 -20.36 -1.44 -0.52
C SER A 198 -21.77 -1.79 -1.03
N CYS A 199 -22.08 -1.57 -2.30
CA CYS A 199 -23.36 -1.97 -2.90
C CYS A 199 -23.49 -3.50 -2.97
N VAL A 200 -22.42 -4.25 -3.25
CA VAL A 200 -22.42 -5.73 -3.30
C VAL A 200 -22.71 -6.33 -1.92
N ILE A 201 -22.12 -5.78 -0.87
CA ILE A 201 -22.34 -6.27 0.52
C ILE A 201 -23.75 -5.99 1.00
N ASN A 202 -24.32 -4.83 0.69
CA ASN A 202 -25.71 -4.56 1.00
C ASN A 202 -26.67 -5.56 0.33
N ILE A 203 -26.37 -6.00 -0.89
CA ILE A 203 -27.10 -7.05 -1.59
C ILE A 203 -26.92 -8.42 -0.90
N LEU A 204 -25.71 -8.76 -0.44
CA LEU A 204 -25.45 -10.03 0.26
C LEU A 204 -26.17 -10.11 1.61
N ILE A 205 -26.21 -9.00 2.37
CA ILE A 205 -26.94 -8.92 3.63
C ILE A 205 -28.45 -9.07 3.35
N SER A 206 -28.98 -8.41 2.35
CA SER A 206 -30.38 -8.53 1.94
C SER A 206 -30.75 -9.95 1.52
N CYS A 207 -29.92 -10.64 0.76
CA CYS A 207 -30.17 -12.02 0.32
C CYS A 207 -30.12 -13.04 1.47
N ASN A 208 -29.31 -12.84 2.51
CA ASN A 208 -29.31 -13.71 3.67
C ASN A 208 -30.56 -13.59 4.56
N ASN A 209 -31.17 -12.42 4.60
CA ASN A 209 -32.43 -12.24 5.34
C ASN A 209 -33.61 -13.00 4.72
N TYR A 210 -33.57 -13.36 3.44
CA TYR A 210 -34.59 -14.19 2.79
C TYR A 210 -34.43 -15.71 3.02
N ARG A 211 -33.25 -16.17 3.46
CA ARG A 211 -33.02 -17.62 3.74
C ARG A 211 -33.30 -18.03 5.18
N VAL A 212 -33.56 -17.08 6.08
CA VAL A 212 -33.88 -17.38 7.48
C VAL A 212 -35.41 -17.48 7.69
N LEU A 213 -36.22 -17.21 6.67
CA LEU A 213 -37.70 -17.23 6.73
C LEU A 213 -38.35 -18.35 5.86
N THR A 214 -37.57 -19.29 5.37
CA THR A 214 -38.05 -20.54 4.74
C THR A 214 -37.33 -21.75 5.35
#